data_8e4bc8dc06b25498d99f94de80402b2b
#
_entry.id   8e4bc8dc06b25498d99f94de80402b2b
#
_cell.length_a   1.000
_cell.length_b   1.000
_cell.length_c   1.000
_cell.angle_alpha   90.00
_cell.angle_beta   90.00
_cell.angle_gamma   90.00
#
_symmetry.space_group_name_H-M   'P 1'
#
loop_
_entity.id
_entity.type
_entity.pdbx_description
1 polymer ?
#
loop_
_entity_poly.entity_id
_entity_poly.type
_entity_poly.pdbx_seq_one_letter_code
_entity_poly.pdbx_strand_id
1 'polypeptide(L)'
;MSARPLRGGLSSAVHALAVALPGGGVERAVLRRYVRPEVVAEEPDIAEREARILRFFEPVDLPTPRLVAVDPAGAETGTPTLLMSLLPGRVDWSPSDMGIWLRRLAEPLPVLHATAVPHAGTLPSFYGYAQNSYDPPSWSLRPEVWSRAVEIFHARHPEESVVCIHRDYHPGNVLWRAGRVSGLVDWPSASIGSPSVDVAHCRANLLGRFDLEVAERFTAIWEELTGNRFNPWADIMIIIGMLDGLRDDPQLNRASVEEALARAVASLGVGRA
;
A
#
# COMPACT_ATOMS: atom_id res chain seq x y z
N MET A 1 3.38 3.84 32.18
CA MET A 1 3.41 3.69 30.69
C MET A 1 4.00 2.33 30.36
N SER A 2 3.38 1.59 29.41
CA SER A 2 3.97 0.38 28.83
C SER A 2 4.04 0.51 27.31
N ALA A 3 5.05 -0.12 26.71
CA ALA A 3 5.25 -0.14 25.26
C ALA A 3 5.40 -1.61 24.81
N ARG A 4 4.77 -1.97 23.69
CA ARG A 4 4.88 -3.30 23.08
C ARG A 4 5.18 -3.14 21.59
N PRO A 5 6.25 -3.77 21.05
CA PRO A 5 6.52 -3.71 19.63
C PRO A 5 5.35 -4.30 18.82
N LEU A 6 5.01 -3.65 17.73
CA LEU A 6 4.11 -4.17 16.70
C LEU A 6 4.96 -4.76 15.58
N ARG A 7 4.54 -5.91 15.07
CA ARG A 7 5.18 -6.53 13.89
C ARG A 7 4.70 -5.81 12.64
N GLY A 8 5.59 -5.65 11.67
CA GLY A 8 5.36 -4.90 10.44
C GLY A 8 6.10 -3.55 10.48
N GLY A 9 6.42 -3.02 9.32
CA GLY A 9 7.22 -1.79 9.18
C GLY A 9 8.67 -2.10 8.83
N LEU A 10 8.96 -2.18 7.53
CA LEU A 10 10.33 -2.35 7.04
C LEU A 10 11.16 -1.08 7.23
N SER A 11 10.52 0.10 7.23
CA SER A 11 11.15 1.42 7.29
C SER A 11 11.19 2.04 8.69
N SER A 12 10.41 1.52 9.64
CA SER A 12 10.21 2.15 10.96
C SER A 12 10.04 1.14 12.09
N ALA A 13 10.35 1.57 13.32
CA ALA A 13 10.02 0.86 14.55
C ALA A 13 8.65 1.31 15.05
N VAL A 14 7.71 0.39 15.18
CA VAL A 14 6.32 0.68 15.57
C VAL A 14 6.01 0.03 16.91
N HIS A 15 5.46 0.82 17.84
CA HIS A 15 5.11 0.36 19.19
C HIS A 15 3.68 0.76 19.57
N ALA A 16 2.91 -0.18 20.10
CA ALA A 16 1.69 0.14 20.81
C ALA A 16 2.04 0.61 22.23
N LEU A 17 1.52 1.76 22.60
CA LEU A 17 1.67 2.37 23.91
C LEU A 17 0.38 2.23 24.71
N ALA A 18 0.49 2.06 26.03
CA ALA A 18 -0.59 2.25 26.97
C ALA A 18 -0.13 3.25 28.04
N VAL A 19 -0.81 4.39 28.10
CA VAL A 19 -0.48 5.52 28.97
C VAL A 19 -1.58 5.67 30.01
N ALA A 20 -1.23 5.55 31.29
CA ALA A 20 -2.15 5.84 32.38
C ALA A 20 -2.41 7.36 32.44
N LEU A 21 -3.67 7.75 32.53
CA LEU A 21 -4.07 9.16 32.61
C LEU A 21 -4.18 9.61 34.07
N PRO A 22 -3.89 10.89 34.36
CA PRO A 22 -4.21 11.49 35.64
C PRO A 22 -5.73 11.41 35.89
N GLY A 23 -6.18 10.80 36.96
CA GLY A 23 -7.62 10.60 37.23
C GLY A 23 -8.16 9.23 36.86
N GLY A 24 -7.30 8.32 36.40
CA GLY A 24 -7.66 6.95 36.04
C GLY A 24 -7.98 6.77 34.56
N GLY A 25 -7.94 5.54 34.11
CA GLY A 25 -8.08 5.21 32.70
C GLY A 25 -6.73 4.98 31.99
N VAL A 26 -6.80 4.38 30.81
CA VAL A 26 -5.63 4.10 29.97
C VAL A 26 -5.90 4.57 28.56
N GLU A 27 -5.09 5.49 28.07
CA GLU A 27 -5.09 5.85 26.67
C GLU A 27 -4.13 4.92 25.89
N ARG A 28 -4.55 4.55 24.69
CA ARG A 28 -3.75 3.68 23.79
C ARG A 28 -3.40 4.41 22.52
N ALA A 29 -2.11 4.36 22.18
CA ALA A 29 -1.58 5.01 21.01
C ALA A 29 -0.59 4.10 20.27
N VAL A 30 -0.21 4.49 19.06
CA VAL A 30 0.89 3.92 18.29
C VAL A 30 1.99 4.96 18.18
N LEU A 31 3.20 4.59 18.56
CA LEU A 31 4.41 5.35 18.31
C LEU A 31 5.13 4.74 17.13
N ARG A 32 5.28 5.49 16.04
CA ARG A 32 6.10 5.13 14.88
C ARG A 32 7.35 5.99 14.88
N ARG A 33 8.51 5.35 14.80
CA ARG A 33 9.82 5.99 14.75
C ARG A 33 10.57 5.56 13.49
N TYR A 34 10.99 6.49 12.68
CA TYR A 34 11.81 6.22 11.47
C TYR A 34 13.27 6.10 11.89
N VAL A 35 13.67 4.89 12.28
CA VAL A 35 14.96 4.60 12.91
C VAL A 35 16.05 4.17 11.93
N ARG A 36 15.73 4.01 10.66
CA ARG A 36 16.67 3.61 9.61
C ARG A 36 17.26 4.85 8.95
N PRO A 37 18.57 5.12 9.14
CA PRO A 37 19.21 6.33 8.60
C PRO A 37 19.11 6.45 7.08
N GLU A 38 19.18 5.34 6.36
CA GLU A 38 19.03 5.28 4.91
C GLU A 38 17.65 5.76 4.45
N VAL A 39 16.58 5.36 5.12
CA VAL A 39 15.21 5.81 4.81
C VAL A 39 15.05 7.31 5.08
N VAL A 40 15.58 7.79 6.20
CA VAL A 40 15.52 9.22 6.54
C VAL A 40 16.37 10.07 5.60
N ALA A 41 17.48 9.53 5.08
CA ALA A 41 18.32 10.23 4.12
C ALA A 41 17.65 10.33 2.74
N GLU A 42 16.95 9.29 2.31
CA GLU A 42 16.21 9.25 1.04
C GLU A 42 14.91 10.07 1.10
N GLU A 43 14.21 10.01 2.24
CA GLU A 43 12.91 10.65 2.46
C GLU A 43 12.92 11.48 3.75
N PRO A 44 13.63 12.62 3.78
CA PRO A 44 13.81 13.41 5.02
C PRO A 44 12.51 14.01 5.57
N ASP A 45 11.47 14.14 4.76
CA ASP A 45 10.16 14.64 5.14
C ASP A 45 9.14 13.54 5.48
N ILE A 46 9.54 12.25 5.53
CA ILE A 46 8.63 11.09 5.63
C ILE A 46 7.64 11.21 6.82
N ALA A 47 8.12 11.63 8.00
CA ALA A 47 7.27 11.77 9.18
C ALA A 47 6.28 12.96 9.06
N GLU A 48 6.73 14.08 8.51
CA GLU A 48 5.85 15.23 8.26
C GLU A 48 4.83 14.94 7.17
N ARG A 49 5.26 14.24 6.12
CA ARG A 49 4.39 13.81 5.02
C ARG A 49 3.30 12.88 5.54
N GLU A 50 3.63 11.84 6.31
CA GLU A 50 2.62 10.96 6.92
C GLU A 50 1.68 11.75 7.85
N ALA A 51 2.20 12.64 8.66
CA ALA A 51 1.37 13.49 9.53
C ALA A 51 0.39 14.36 8.73
N ARG A 52 0.83 14.95 7.62
CA ARG A 52 0.00 15.75 6.71
C ARG A 52 -1.08 14.90 6.05
N ILE A 53 -0.75 13.69 5.64
CA ILE A 53 -1.67 12.73 5.05
C ILE A 53 -2.74 12.31 6.06
N LEU A 54 -2.36 11.94 7.28
CA LEU A 54 -3.32 11.56 8.33
C LEU A 54 -4.28 12.69 8.67
N ARG A 55 -3.81 13.95 8.74
CA ARG A 55 -4.69 15.12 8.93
C ARG A 55 -5.66 15.31 7.76
N PHE A 56 -5.19 15.08 6.54
CA PHE A 56 -6.02 15.19 5.35
C PHE A 56 -7.17 14.16 5.34
N PHE A 57 -6.89 12.92 5.73
CA PHE A 57 -7.90 11.86 5.76
C PHE A 57 -8.74 11.82 7.06
N GLU A 58 -8.43 12.61 8.08
CA GLU A 58 -9.18 12.61 9.34
C GLU A 58 -10.69 12.85 9.18
N PRO A 59 -11.18 13.76 8.31
CA PRO A 59 -12.61 13.98 8.07
C PRO A 59 -13.25 12.95 7.13
N VAL A 60 -12.50 12.07 6.52
CA VAL A 60 -13.01 11.07 5.55
C VAL A 60 -13.53 9.86 6.31
N ASP A 61 -14.66 9.30 5.87
CA ASP A 61 -15.25 8.09 6.46
C ASP A 61 -14.44 6.82 6.10
N LEU A 62 -13.17 6.83 6.53
CA LEU A 62 -12.23 5.71 6.42
C LEU A 62 -11.65 5.42 7.81
N PRO A 63 -11.45 4.15 8.16
CA PRO A 63 -10.86 3.78 9.44
C PRO A 63 -9.35 4.04 9.48
N THR A 64 -8.95 5.31 9.41
CA THR A 64 -7.56 5.76 9.45
C THR A 64 -7.10 6.11 10.87
N PRO A 65 -5.80 5.97 11.21
CA PRO A 65 -5.30 6.46 12.48
C PRO A 65 -5.44 7.99 12.57
N ARG A 66 -5.91 8.49 13.71
CA ARG A 66 -5.89 9.92 14.01
C ARG A 66 -4.50 10.31 14.48
N LEU A 67 -3.93 11.37 13.90
CA LEU A 67 -2.66 11.93 14.37
C LEU A 67 -2.84 12.54 15.75
N VAL A 68 -1.94 12.22 16.69
CA VAL A 68 -1.90 12.82 18.04
C VAL A 68 -0.78 13.85 18.13
N ALA A 69 0.44 13.49 17.68
CA ALA A 69 1.60 14.38 17.68
C ALA A 69 2.60 13.94 16.60
N VAL A 70 3.47 14.85 16.21
CA VAL A 70 4.59 14.56 15.29
C VAL A 70 5.82 15.34 15.73
N ASP A 71 6.96 14.69 15.67
CA ASP A 71 8.31 15.26 15.79
C ASP A 71 9.02 14.98 14.44
N PRO A 72 8.86 15.87 13.45
CA PRO A 72 9.23 15.57 12.06
C PRO A 72 10.74 15.46 11.87
N ALA A 73 11.53 16.21 12.64
CA ALA A 73 12.99 16.22 12.58
C ALA A 73 13.64 15.37 13.67
N GLY A 74 12.88 14.82 14.61
CA GLY A 74 13.42 14.08 15.74
C GLY A 74 14.07 14.97 16.82
N ALA A 75 13.67 16.24 16.91
CA ALA A 75 14.26 17.18 17.85
C ALA A 75 14.04 16.76 19.31
N GLU A 76 12.88 16.18 19.62
CA GLU A 76 12.50 15.74 20.95
C GLU A 76 12.79 14.26 21.18
N THR A 77 12.66 13.44 20.14
CA THR A 77 12.69 11.96 20.23
C THR A 77 13.98 11.34 19.68
N GLY A 78 14.88 12.15 19.12
CA GLY A 78 16.15 11.73 18.53
C GLY A 78 16.03 11.12 17.13
N THR A 79 14.82 10.97 16.58
CA THR A 79 14.55 10.48 15.22
C THR A 79 13.14 10.92 14.78
N PRO A 80 12.88 11.10 13.47
CA PRO A 80 11.54 11.45 12.99
C PRO A 80 10.48 10.49 13.53
N THR A 81 9.44 11.03 14.18
CA THR A 81 8.51 10.23 14.97
C THR A 81 7.08 10.73 14.86
N LEU A 82 6.12 9.81 14.83
CA LEU A 82 4.69 10.09 14.95
C LEU A 82 4.08 9.36 16.13
N LEU A 83 3.13 10.03 16.78
CA LEU A 83 2.20 9.45 17.73
C LEU A 83 0.80 9.52 17.13
N MET A 84 0.11 8.38 17.05
CA MET A 84 -1.21 8.28 16.45
C MET A 84 -2.14 7.36 17.25
N SER A 85 -3.43 7.40 17.01
CA SER A 85 -4.39 6.52 17.68
C SER A 85 -4.12 5.05 17.32
N LEU A 86 -4.32 4.16 18.31
CA LEU A 86 -4.29 2.72 18.09
C LEU A 86 -5.65 2.26 17.53
N LEU A 87 -5.66 1.81 16.29
CA LEU A 87 -6.85 1.21 15.69
C LEU A 87 -7.06 -0.22 16.22
N PRO A 88 -8.31 -0.64 16.41
CA PRO A 88 -8.63 -2.00 16.83
C PRO A 88 -8.46 -2.99 15.69
N GLY A 89 -8.08 -4.22 16.02
CA GLY A 89 -8.00 -5.30 15.03
C GLY A 89 -6.60 -5.83 14.81
N ARG A 90 -6.49 -6.70 13.83
CA ARG A 90 -5.24 -7.34 13.41
C ARG A 90 -5.28 -7.65 11.91
N VAL A 91 -4.12 -7.79 11.30
CA VAL A 91 -3.98 -8.31 9.94
C VAL A 91 -4.52 -9.74 9.86
N ASP A 92 -5.21 -10.05 8.76
CA ASP A 92 -5.75 -11.40 8.49
C ASP A 92 -5.36 -11.86 7.08
N TRP A 93 -4.52 -12.89 7.01
CA TRP A 93 -4.10 -13.56 5.79
C TRP A 93 -4.67 -14.98 5.65
N SER A 94 -5.60 -15.36 6.53
CA SER A 94 -6.16 -16.71 6.57
C SER A 94 -7.68 -16.66 6.76
N PRO A 95 -8.41 -16.03 5.81
CA PRO A 95 -9.85 -15.87 5.93
C PRO A 95 -10.58 -17.21 5.89
N SER A 96 -11.63 -17.35 6.68
CA SER A 96 -12.50 -18.52 6.64
C SER A 96 -13.43 -18.54 5.41
N ASP A 97 -13.74 -17.37 4.84
CA ASP A 97 -14.49 -17.19 3.59
C ASP A 97 -13.76 -16.18 2.71
N MET A 98 -13.17 -16.68 1.63
CA MET A 98 -12.39 -15.86 0.70
C MET A 98 -13.28 -14.83 -0.04
N GLY A 99 -14.50 -15.18 -0.39
CA GLY A 99 -15.38 -14.27 -1.13
C GLY A 99 -15.82 -13.07 -0.30
N ILE A 100 -16.25 -13.32 0.94
CA ILE A 100 -16.60 -12.26 1.89
C ILE A 100 -15.39 -11.40 2.21
N TRP A 101 -14.23 -12.01 2.43
CA TRP A 101 -13.00 -11.30 2.76
C TRP A 101 -12.55 -10.38 1.62
N LEU A 102 -12.50 -10.85 0.38
CA LEU A 102 -12.15 -10.04 -0.79
C LEU A 102 -13.11 -8.85 -0.97
N ARG A 103 -14.42 -9.07 -0.80
CA ARG A 103 -15.40 -7.98 -0.88
C ARG A 103 -15.16 -6.93 0.19
N ARG A 104 -14.96 -7.35 1.45
CA ARG A 104 -14.64 -6.44 2.55
C ARG A 104 -13.32 -5.72 2.35
N LEU A 105 -12.33 -6.40 1.78
CA LEU A 105 -11.04 -5.81 1.42
C LEU A 105 -11.20 -4.71 0.36
N ALA A 106 -12.12 -4.86 -0.59
CA ALA A 106 -12.35 -3.87 -1.64
C ALA A 106 -13.23 -2.69 -1.20
N GLU A 107 -14.09 -2.84 -0.20
CA GLU A 107 -15.06 -1.82 0.25
C GLU A 107 -14.46 -0.44 0.61
N PRO A 108 -13.26 -0.30 1.20
CA PRO A 108 -12.69 1.01 1.49
C PRO A 108 -12.25 1.79 0.25
N LEU A 109 -11.90 1.12 -0.84
CA LEU A 109 -11.33 1.76 -2.04
C LEU A 109 -12.29 2.76 -2.72
N PRO A 110 -13.59 2.48 -2.91
CA PRO A 110 -14.53 3.47 -3.43
C PRO A 110 -14.56 4.77 -2.62
N VAL A 111 -14.51 4.70 -1.30
CA VAL A 111 -14.49 5.88 -0.41
C VAL A 111 -13.19 6.65 -0.55
N LEU A 112 -12.06 5.94 -0.55
CA LEU A 112 -10.74 6.52 -0.74
C LEU A 112 -10.64 7.26 -2.10
N HIS A 113 -11.01 6.58 -3.17
CA HIS A 113 -10.91 7.10 -4.53
C HIS A 113 -11.94 8.21 -4.84
N ALA A 114 -13.05 8.29 -4.09
CA ALA A 114 -14.03 9.38 -4.19
C ALA A 114 -13.63 10.61 -3.36
N THR A 115 -12.59 10.50 -2.52
CA THR A 115 -12.10 11.64 -1.74
C THR A 115 -11.57 12.72 -2.69
N ALA A 116 -12.03 13.96 -2.49
CA ALA A 116 -11.63 15.08 -3.32
C ALA A 116 -10.11 15.26 -3.33
N VAL A 117 -9.53 15.38 -4.52
CA VAL A 117 -8.08 15.60 -4.66
C VAL A 117 -7.72 16.92 -3.99
N PRO A 118 -6.78 16.94 -3.04
CA PRO A 118 -6.44 18.14 -2.30
C PRO A 118 -5.67 19.16 -3.15
N HIS A 119 -5.51 20.37 -2.60
CA HIS A 119 -4.63 21.37 -3.20
C HIS A 119 -3.20 20.85 -3.36
N ALA A 120 -2.48 21.39 -4.35
CA ALA A 120 -1.10 21.05 -4.64
C ALA A 120 -0.22 21.08 -3.36
N GLY A 121 0.64 20.07 -3.22
CA GLY A 121 1.56 19.94 -2.09
C GLY A 121 1.03 19.17 -0.86
N THR A 122 -0.27 18.82 -0.82
CA THR A 122 -0.80 17.98 0.27
C THR A 122 -0.40 16.50 0.09
N LEU A 123 -0.61 15.98 -1.12
CA LEU A 123 -0.21 14.63 -1.52
C LEU A 123 0.77 14.72 -2.70
N PRO A 124 1.82 13.89 -2.75
CA PRO A 124 2.68 13.78 -3.93
C PRO A 124 1.94 13.12 -5.11
N SER A 125 2.42 13.36 -6.31
CA SER A 125 1.99 12.57 -7.48
C SER A 125 2.60 11.16 -7.42
N PHE A 126 1.85 10.17 -7.91
CA PHE A 126 2.34 8.81 -8.05
C PHE A 126 3.55 8.74 -9.02
N TYR A 127 4.52 7.94 -8.65
CA TYR A 127 5.67 7.54 -9.48
C TYR A 127 6.02 6.08 -9.21
N GLY A 128 6.57 5.37 -10.19
CA GLY A 128 7.08 4.02 -10.00
C GLY A 128 8.38 4.02 -9.18
N TYR A 129 8.55 3.05 -8.30
CA TYR A 129 9.80 2.92 -7.54
C TYR A 129 10.94 2.49 -8.45
N ALA A 130 12.08 3.19 -8.36
CA ALA A 130 13.30 2.77 -9.03
C ALA A 130 13.82 1.47 -8.40
N GLN A 131 14.45 0.63 -9.23
CA GLN A 131 15.02 -0.65 -8.81
C GLN A 131 16.54 -0.61 -9.00
N ASN A 132 17.29 -1.40 -8.22
CA ASN A 132 18.74 -1.53 -8.35
C ASN A 132 19.11 -2.23 -9.67
N SER A 133 18.30 -3.17 -10.13
CA SER A 133 18.42 -3.79 -11.44
C SER A 133 17.04 -4.09 -12.02
N TYR A 134 16.92 -3.92 -13.34
CA TYR A 134 15.74 -4.29 -14.12
C TYR A 134 15.92 -5.61 -14.89
N ASP A 135 16.97 -6.37 -14.60
CA ASP A 135 17.15 -7.71 -15.19
C ASP A 135 15.99 -8.62 -14.74
N PRO A 136 15.52 -9.51 -15.62
CA PRO A 136 14.53 -10.52 -15.24
C PRO A 136 14.99 -11.33 -14.01
N PRO A 137 14.07 -11.72 -13.10
CA PRO A 137 14.45 -12.59 -11.99
C PRO A 137 15.02 -13.92 -12.47
N SER A 138 16.01 -14.47 -11.79
CA SER A 138 16.67 -15.72 -12.16
C SER A 138 15.72 -16.93 -12.20
N TRP A 139 14.59 -16.85 -11.51
CA TRP A 139 13.54 -17.86 -11.51
C TRP A 139 12.55 -17.73 -12.66
N SER A 140 12.62 -16.66 -13.46
CA SER A 140 11.71 -16.44 -14.57
C SER A 140 11.84 -17.55 -15.64
N LEU A 141 10.71 -17.98 -16.13
CA LEU A 141 10.61 -18.87 -17.30
C LEU A 141 10.31 -18.10 -18.60
N ARG A 142 10.01 -16.81 -18.50
CA ARG A 142 9.65 -15.92 -19.61
C ARG A 142 10.39 -14.57 -19.52
N PRO A 143 11.72 -14.57 -19.58
CA PRO A 143 12.51 -13.35 -19.41
C PRO A 143 12.16 -12.25 -20.43
N GLU A 144 11.67 -12.58 -21.62
CA GLU A 144 11.20 -11.63 -22.62
C GLU A 144 9.96 -10.84 -22.17
N VAL A 145 9.09 -11.46 -21.36
CA VAL A 145 7.93 -10.76 -20.75
C VAL A 145 8.39 -9.69 -19.78
N TRP A 146 9.37 -10.02 -18.93
CA TRP A 146 9.96 -9.06 -17.98
C TRP A 146 10.64 -7.90 -18.71
N SER A 147 11.45 -8.19 -19.74
CA SER A 147 12.11 -7.15 -20.55
C SER A 147 11.07 -6.21 -21.18
N ARG A 148 9.99 -6.77 -21.72
CA ARG A 148 8.92 -5.96 -22.30
C ARG A 148 8.17 -5.14 -21.26
N ALA A 149 7.92 -5.70 -20.07
CA ALA A 149 7.30 -4.99 -18.97
C ALA A 149 8.16 -3.80 -18.49
N VAL A 150 9.48 -3.96 -18.44
CA VAL A 150 10.43 -2.87 -18.11
C VAL A 150 10.37 -1.75 -19.16
N GLU A 151 10.26 -2.07 -20.44
CA GLU A 151 10.08 -1.06 -21.49
C GLU A 151 8.78 -0.25 -21.27
N ILE A 152 7.67 -0.93 -20.90
CA ILE A 152 6.39 -0.29 -20.61
C ILE A 152 6.49 0.54 -19.33
N PHE A 153 7.18 0.05 -18.30
CA PHE A 153 7.40 0.75 -17.03
C PHE A 153 8.10 2.11 -17.24
N HIS A 154 9.06 2.18 -18.14
CA HIS A 154 9.78 3.42 -18.45
C HIS A 154 9.11 4.28 -19.53
N ALA A 155 8.06 3.78 -20.17
CA ALA A 155 7.31 4.55 -21.14
C ALA A 155 6.43 5.63 -20.46
N ARG A 156 5.87 6.53 -21.27
CA ARG A 156 4.88 7.50 -20.79
C ARG A 156 3.66 6.77 -20.21
N HIS A 157 3.24 7.19 -19.00
CA HIS A 157 2.04 6.69 -18.35
C HIS A 157 0.79 7.02 -19.18
N PRO A 158 -0.19 6.09 -19.25
CA PRO A 158 -1.46 6.39 -19.90
C PRO A 158 -2.17 7.56 -19.18
N GLU A 159 -2.93 8.33 -19.93
CA GLU A 159 -3.79 9.37 -19.36
C GLU A 159 -4.97 8.68 -18.67
N GLU A 160 -5.09 8.85 -17.37
CA GLU A 160 -6.18 8.35 -16.55
C GLU A 160 -6.66 9.43 -15.58
N SER A 161 -7.88 9.26 -15.08
CA SER A 161 -8.36 10.07 -13.97
C SER A 161 -7.49 9.86 -12.75
N VAL A 162 -7.07 10.94 -12.12
CA VAL A 162 -6.27 10.89 -10.90
C VAL A 162 -7.18 11.07 -9.69
N VAL A 163 -6.94 10.25 -8.67
CA VAL A 163 -7.66 10.22 -7.39
C VAL A 163 -6.66 10.16 -6.24
N CYS A 164 -7.14 10.29 -5.00
CA CYS A 164 -6.34 9.95 -3.84
C CYS A 164 -6.15 8.44 -3.78
N ILE A 165 -4.92 7.97 -3.65
CA ILE A 165 -4.56 6.56 -3.52
C ILE A 165 -3.73 6.32 -2.26
N HIS A 166 -3.87 5.14 -1.67
CA HIS A 166 -3.02 4.68 -0.56
C HIS A 166 -1.61 4.35 -1.05
N ARG A 167 -1.50 3.87 -2.28
CA ARG A 167 -0.29 3.43 -2.98
C ARG A 167 0.38 2.18 -2.43
N ASP A 168 0.11 1.83 -1.18
CA ASP A 168 0.57 0.60 -0.50
C ASP A 168 -0.64 -0.19 0.03
N TYR A 169 -1.74 -0.23 -0.77
CA TYR A 169 -2.98 -0.89 -0.37
C TYR A 169 -2.87 -2.41 -0.53
N HIS A 170 -2.77 -3.13 0.56
CA HIS A 170 -2.73 -4.59 0.55
C HIS A 170 -3.21 -5.18 1.89
N PRO A 171 -3.53 -6.50 1.96
CA PRO A 171 -4.05 -7.12 3.18
C PRO A 171 -3.19 -6.93 4.44
N GLY A 172 -1.87 -6.74 4.30
CA GLY A 172 -0.96 -6.46 5.40
C GLY A 172 -1.17 -5.09 6.06
N ASN A 173 -1.74 -4.13 5.32
CA ASN A 173 -2.05 -2.77 5.80
C ASN A 173 -3.52 -2.59 6.16
N VAL A 174 -4.30 -3.68 6.15
CA VAL A 174 -5.72 -3.69 6.54
C VAL A 174 -5.92 -4.46 7.83
N LEU A 175 -6.50 -3.80 8.83
CA LEU A 175 -6.82 -4.41 10.12
C LEU A 175 -8.26 -4.92 10.13
N TRP A 176 -8.45 -6.06 10.78
CA TRP A 176 -9.72 -6.77 10.85
C TRP A 176 -10.18 -6.96 12.28
N ARG A 177 -11.48 -6.72 12.53
CA ARG A 177 -12.13 -7.00 13.79
C ARG A 177 -13.56 -7.54 13.52
N ALA A 178 -13.87 -8.70 14.08
CA ALA A 178 -15.17 -9.36 13.90
C ALA A 178 -15.60 -9.50 12.43
N GLY A 179 -14.65 -9.89 11.54
CA GLY A 179 -14.89 -10.09 10.11
C GLY A 179 -15.13 -8.82 9.29
N ARG A 180 -14.83 -7.64 9.84
CA ARG A 180 -14.94 -6.33 9.16
C ARG A 180 -13.61 -5.61 9.15
N VAL A 181 -13.38 -4.79 8.14
CA VAL A 181 -12.25 -3.85 8.12
C VAL A 181 -12.43 -2.86 9.25
N SER A 182 -11.41 -2.71 10.07
CA SER A 182 -11.41 -1.84 11.26
C SER A 182 -10.23 -0.87 11.28
N GLY A 183 -9.34 -0.93 10.29
CA GLY A 183 -8.22 -0.02 10.16
C GLY A 183 -7.52 -0.13 8.82
N LEU A 184 -7.13 1.02 8.28
CA LEU A 184 -6.18 1.16 7.19
C LEU A 184 -4.95 1.86 7.76
N VAL A 185 -3.78 1.25 7.61
CA VAL A 185 -2.53 1.72 8.23
C VAL A 185 -1.42 1.82 7.19
N ASP A 186 -0.33 2.49 7.55
CA ASP A 186 0.85 2.67 6.71
C ASP A 186 0.66 3.64 5.53
N TRP A 187 0.40 4.89 5.86
CA TRP A 187 0.02 5.97 4.94
C TRP A 187 1.15 6.80 4.31
N PRO A 188 2.46 6.67 4.66
CA PRO A 188 3.48 7.61 4.17
C PRO A 188 3.61 7.63 2.65
N SER A 189 3.17 6.57 1.96
CA SER A 189 3.20 6.47 0.50
C SER A 189 1.98 7.05 -0.21
N ALA A 190 0.92 7.45 0.52
CA ALA A 190 -0.30 7.96 -0.12
C ALA A 190 -0.01 9.12 -1.07
N SER A 191 -0.67 9.09 -2.22
CA SER A 191 -0.36 9.97 -3.34
C SER A 191 -1.60 10.26 -4.20
N ILE A 192 -1.42 11.05 -5.25
CA ILE A 192 -2.43 11.29 -6.29
C ILE A 192 -2.01 10.44 -7.50
N GLY A 193 -2.89 9.56 -7.95
CA GLY A 193 -2.62 8.67 -9.07
C GLY A 193 -3.84 7.94 -9.59
N SER A 194 -3.62 6.99 -10.50
CA SER A 194 -4.68 6.12 -10.99
C SER A 194 -5.23 5.23 -9.87
N PRO A 195 -6.57 5.07 -9.75
CA PRO A 195 -7.16 4.14 -8.80
C PRO A 195 -6.71 2.69 -9.03
N SER A 196 -6.32 2.34 -10.26
CA SER A 196 -5.78 1.02 -10.59
C SER A 196 -4.47 0.70 -9.87
N VAL A 197 -3.73 1.70 -9.38
CA VAL A 197 -2.49 1.50 -8.61
C VAL A 197 -2.75 0.80 -7.28
N ASP A 198 -3.78 1.21 -6.52
CA ASP A 198 -4.15 0.54 -5.27
C ASP A 198 -4.64 -0.89 -5.52
N VAL A 199 -5.42 -1.08 -6.59
CA VAL A 199 -5.88 -2.41 -7.01
C VAL A 199 -4.68 -3.29 -7.37
N ALA A 200 -3.75 -2.79 -8.19
CA ALA A 200 -2.56 -3.53 -8.60
C ALA A 200 -1.65 -3.88 -7.42
N HIS A 201 -1.48 -2.98 -6.45
CA HIS A 201 -0.70 -3.26 -5.26
C HIS A 201 -1.32 -4.39 -4.43
N CYS A 202 -2.64 -4.35 -4.22
CA CYS A 202 -3.37 -5.43 -3.58
C CYS A 202 -3.24 -6.74 -4.38
N ARG A 203 -3.43 -6.70 -5.70
CA ARG A 203 -3.26 -7.83 -6.62
C ARG A 203 -1.87 -8.46 -6.51
N ALA A 204 -0.81 -7.67 -6.54
CA ALA A 204 0.57 -8.18 -6.43
C ALA A 204 0.78 -8.99 -5.15
N ASN A 205 0.25 -8.51 -4.03
CA ASN A 205 0.29 -9.22 -2.76
C ASN A 205 -0.60 -10.48 -2.74
N LEU A 206 -1.77 -10.44 -3.38
CA LEU A 206 -2.66 -11.60 -3.52
C LEU A 206 -2.05 -12.65 -4.46
N LEU A 207 -1.43 -12.24 -5.57
CA LEU A 207 -0.69 -13.11 -6.48
C LEU A 207 0.46 -13.83 -5.76
N GLY A 208 1.21 -13.08 -4.98
CA GLY A 208 2.35 -13.65 -4.24
C GLY A 208 1.94 -14.63 -3.15
N ARG A 209 0.83 -14.37 -2.45
CA ARG A 209 0.39 -15.15 -1.28
C ARG A 209 -0.60 -16.26 -1.61
N PHE A 210 -1.44 -16.05 -2.61
CA PHE A 210 -2.48 -16.98 -3.07
C PHE A 210 -2.20 -17.35 -4.53
N ASP A 211 -3.03 -16.87 -5.44
CA ASP A 211 -2.90 -17.14 -6.87
C ASP A 211 -3.57 -16.06 -7.73
N LEU A 212 -3.52 -16.27 -9.04
CA LEU A 212 -4.11 -15.37 -10.04
C LEU A 212 -5.65 -15.31 -9.94
N GLU A 213 -6.32 -16.43 -9.63
CA GLU A 213 -7.78 -16.46 -9.50
C GLU A 213 -8.25 -15.55 -8.37
N VAL A 214 -7.59 -15.59 -7.22
CA VAL A 214 -7.89 -14.72 -6.07
C VAL A 214 -7.68 -13.24 -6.43
N ALA A 215 -6.61 -12.92 -7.13
CA ALA A 215 -6.34 -11.55 -7.58
C ALA A 215 -7.37 -11.04 -8.60
N GLU A 216 -7.77 -11.88 -9.56
CA GLU A 216 -8.80 -11.58 -10.55
C GLU A 216 -10.18 -11.37 -9.89
N ARG A 217 -10.54 -12.21 -8.91
CA ARG A 217 -11.78 -12.05 -8.14
C ARG A 217 -11.81 -10.73 -7.37
N PHE A 218 -10.69 -10.33 -6.76
CA PHE A 218 -10.58 -9.03 -6.10
C PHE A 218 -10.82 -7.88 -7.08
N THR A 219 -10.22 -7.95 -8.27
CA THR A 219 -10.39 -6.96 -9.33
C THR A 219 -11.84 -6.85 -9.77
N ALA A 220 -12.50 -7.99 -10.05
CA ALA A 220 -13.90 -8.02 -10.46
C ALA A 220 -14.84 -7.41 -9.39
N ILE A 221 -14.56 -7.65 -8.11
CA ILE A 221 -15.31 -7.05 -7.01
C ILE A 221 -15.10 -5.53 -6.98
N TRP A 222 -13.87 -5.05 -7.13
CA TRP A 222 -13.59 -3.61 -7.17
C TRP A 222 -14.27 -2.93 -8.38
N GLU A 223 -14.22 -3.55 -9.56
CA GLU A 223 -14.93 -3.06 -10.75
C GLU A 223 -16.45 -3.00 -10.53
N GLU A 224 -17.04 -4.03 -9.89
CA GLU A 224 -18.46 -4.05 -9.50
C GLU A 224 -18.80 -2.88 -8.55
N LEU A 225 -17.98 -2.66 -7.53
CA LEU A 225 -18.23 -1.64 -6.51
C LEU A 225 -18.07 -0.20 -7.03
N THR A 226 -17.20 0.01 -8.01
CA THR A 226 -16.86 1.35 -8.48
C THR A 226 -17.44 1.70 -9.85
N GLY A 227 -17.78 0.71 -10.66
CA GLY A 227 -18.10 0.88 -12.08
C GLY A 227 -16.89 1.21 -12.96
N ASN A 228 -15.69 1.32 -12.39
CA ASN A 228 -14.45 1.56 -13.13
C ASN A 228 -13.96 0.26 -13.78
N ARG A 229 -12.99 0.39 -14.70
CA ARG A 229 -12.26 -0.72 -15.27
C ARG A 229 -10.82 -0.69 -14.79
N PHE A 230 -10.29 -1.84 -14.43
CA PHE A 230 -8.89 -2.01 -14.06
C PHE A 230 -7.99 -1.80 -15.28
N ASN A 231 -6.96 -0.97 -15.12
CA ASN A 231 -5.95 -0.78 -16.15
C ASN A 231 -4.74 -1.70 -15.90
N PRO A 232 -4.47 -2.68 -16.78
CA PRO A 232 -3.36 -3.61 -16.62
C PRO A 232 -1.97 -2.97 -16.57
N TRP A 233 -1.83 -1.72 -17.06
CA TRP A 233 -0.62 -0.94 -16.90
C TRP A 233 -0.19 -0.84 -15.43
N ALA A 234 -1.15 -0.74 -14.50
CA ALA A 234 -0.86 -0.66 -13.08
C ALA A 234 -0.21 -1.94 -12.52
N ASP A 235 -0.58 -3.13 -13.02
CA ASP A 235 0.12 -4.38 -12.66
C ASP A 235 1.61 -4.29 -13.03
N ILE A 236 1.94 -3.76 -14.21
CA ILE A 236 3.34 -3.59 -14.64
C ILE A 236 4.05 -2.60 -13.72
N MET A 237 3.43 -1.45 -13.42
CA MET A 237 4.04 -0.44 -12.55
C MET A 237 4.36 -0.98 -11.16
N ILE A 238 3.46 -1.77 -10.60
CA ILE A 238 3.64 -2.33 -9.26
C ILE A 238 4.61 -3.51 -9.27
N ILE A 239 4.45 -4.48 -10.17
CA ILE A 239 5.32 -5.67 -10.22
C ILE A 239 6.77 -5.27 -10.53
N ILE A 240 6.99 -4.39 -11.51
CA ILE A 240 8.35 -3.91 -11.82
C ILE A 240 8.88 -3.01 -10.70
N GLY A 241 8.02 -2.15 -10.11
CA GLY A 241 8.39 -1.32 -8.96
C GLY A 241 8.70 -2.09 -7.67
N MET A 242 8.38 -3.39 -7.60
CA MET A 242 8.69 -4.29 -6.47
C MET A 242 9.75 -5.33 -6.83
N LEU A 243 10.36 -5.24 -8.02
CA LEU A 243 11.20 -6.30 -8.60
C LEU A 243 12.33 -6.76 -7.68
N ASP A 244 13.04 -5.83 -7.01
CA ASP A 244 14.12 -6.18 -6.08
C ASP A 244 13.62 -7.06 -4.93
N GLY A 245 12.44 -6.76 -4.37
CA GLY A 245 11.81 -7.58 -3.33
C GLY A 245 11.31 -8.93 -3.81
N LEU A 246 10.87 -9.03 -5.07
CA LEU A 246 10.35 -10.27 -5.64
C LEU A 246 11.44 -11.29 -5.99
N ARG A 247 12.69 -10.84 -6.18
CA ARG A 247 13.81 -11.72 -6.60
C ARG A 247 14.07 -12.85 -5.63
N ASP A 248 14.09 -12.52 -4.34
CA ASP A 248 14.57 -13.41 -3.28
C ASP A 248 13.46 -13.87 -2.32
N ASP A 249 12.19 -13.53 -2.59
CA ASP A 249 11.08 -13.98 -1.74
C ASP A 249 10.84 -15.49 -1.90
N PRO A 250 11.14 -16.31 -0.87
CA PRO A 250 10.96 -17.75 -0.94
C PRO A 250 9.49 -18.19 -0.89
N GLN A 251 8.59 -17.31 -0.47
CA GLN A 251 7.17 -17.60 -0.33
C GLN A 251 6.35 -17.10 -1.54
N LEU A 252 7.00 -16.45 -2.52
CA LEU A 252 6.35 -15.90 -3.69
C LEU A 252 5.76 -16.99 -4.59
N ASN A 253 4.50 -16.88 -4.94
CA ASN A 253 3.91 -17.67 -6.02
C ASN A 253 4.38 -17.11 -7.39
N ARG A 254 5.59 -17.50 -7.79
CA ARG A 254 6.30 -17.02 -8.97
C ARG A 254 5.50 -17.21 -10.26
N ALA A 255 4.82 -18.35 -10.38
CA ALA A 255 4.01 -18.65 -11.56
C ALA A 255 2.83 -17.68 -11.72
N SER A 256 2.13 -17.37 -10.64
CA SER A 256 1.01 -16.43 -10.65
C SER A 256 1.46 -15.00 -10.98
N VAL A 257 2.58 -14.56 -10.43
CA VAL A 257 3.15 -13.22 -10.71
C VAL A 257 3.57 -13.11 -12.18
N GLU A 258 4.29 -14.10 -12.71
CA GLU A 258 4.75 -14.09 -14.10
C GLU A 258 3.57 -14.18 -15.08
N GLU A 259 2.53 -14.97 -14.79
CA GLU A 259 1.33 -15.05 -15.62
C GLU A 259 0.54 -13.74 -15.61
N ALA A 260 0.38 -13.08 -14.46
CA ALA A 260 -0.27 -11.77 -14.36
C ALA A 260 0.49 -10.72 -15.18
N LEU A 261 1.82 -10.69 -15.06
CA LEU A 261 2.67 -9.79 -15.84
C LEU A 261 2.55 -10.04 -17.34
N ALA A 262 2.54 -11.33 -17.76
CA ALA A 262 2.37 -11.71 -19.16
C ALA A 262 1.03 -11.24 -19.75
N ARG A 263 -0.06 -11.39 -18.97
CA ARG A 263 -1.38 -10.89 -19.38
C ARG A 263 -1.43 -9.38 -19.49
N ALA A 264 -0.83 -8.67 -18.54
CA ALA A 264 -0.75 -7.22 -18.58
C ALA A 264 0.03 -6.72 -19.81
N VAL A 265 1.19 -7.30 -20.09
CA VAL A 265 2.01 -7.00 -21.27
C VAL A 265 1.24 -7.27 -22.56
N ALA A 266 0.57 -8.43 -22.66
CA ALA A 266 -0.19 -8.80 -23.86
C ALA A 266 -1.37 -7.83 -24.11
N SER A 267 -2.09 -7.43 -23.07
CA SER A 267 -3.24 -6.51 -23.19
C SER A 267 -2.83 -5.12 -23.70
N LEU A 268 -1.63 -4.66 -23.37
CA LEU A 268 -1.10 -3.35 -23.80
C LEU A 268 -0.36 -3.42 -25.15
N GLY A 269 0.05 -4.62 -25.58
CA GLY A 269 0.73 -4.84 -26.87
C GLY A 269 -0.21 -4.89 -28.07
N VAL A 270 -1.50 -5.15 -27.90
CA VAL A 270 -2.50 -5.26 -28.97
C VAL A 270 -2.95 -3.91 -29.54
N GLY A 271 -2.64 -2.80 -28.86
CA GLY A 271 -3.06 -1.44 -29.24
C GLY A 271 -2.12 -0.69 -30.21
N ARG A 272 -1.14 -1.33 -30.84
CA ARG A 272 -0.24 -0.74 -31.84
C ARG A 272 -0.30 -1.53 -33.16
N ALA A 273 -1.40 -1.42 -33.86
CA ALA A 273 -1.51 -1.73 -35.28
C ALA A 273 -2.20 -0.57 -36.01
#